data_16d4e277398e55b27120d1cb362f1096
#
_entry.id   16d4e277398e55b27120d1cb362f1096
#
_cell.length_a   1.000
_cell.length_b   1.000
_cell.length_c   1.000
_cell.angle_alpha   90.00
_cell.angle_beta   90.00
_cell.angle_gamma   90.00
#
_symmetry.space_group_name_H-M   'P 1'
#
loop_
_entity.id
_entity.type
_entity.pdbx_description
1 polymer ?
#
loop_
_entity_poly.entity_id
_entity_poly.type
_entity_poly.pdbx_seq_one_letter_code
_entity_poly.pdbx_strand_id
1 'polypeptide(L)'
;MPRKPRFYLPDVPVHVVQRGHSQEAVFYEEADYRAYLDWLEEAAERYDCAVHSYVLMTKHIHILATPSARDGVSRMMQYIGRRYVPYINDTHGSSGTLWEGRYKASLIQEE
;
A
#
# COMPACT_ATOMS: atom_id res chain seq x y z
N MET A 1 16.12 0.20 15.62
CA MET A 1 15.07 1.04 16.21
C MET A 1 13.80 0.95 15.38
N PRO A 2 12.66 0.75 16.01
CA PRO A 2 11.41 0.76 15.27
C PRO A 2 11.16 2.15 14.71
N ARG A 3 10.62 2.20 13.50
CA ARG A 3 10.24 3.47 12.88
C ARG A 3 8.99 4.02 13.57
N LYS A 4 8.95 5.35 13.69
CA LYS A 4 7.75 5.99 14.22
C LYS A 4 6.62 5.85 13.20
N PRO A 5 5.37 5.66 13.65
CA PRO A 5 4.23 5.67 12.76
C PRO A 5 4.16 7.00 12.01
N ARG A 6 3.70 6.96 10.76
CA ARG A 6 3.45 8.17 9.99
C ARG A 6 2.02 8.62 10.22
N PHE A 7 1.87 9.92 10.46
CA PHE A 7 0.56 10.53 10.64
C PHE A 7 0.32 11.56 9.56
N TYR A 8 -0.89 11.60 9.08
CA TYR A 8 -1.32 12.53 8.05
C TYR A 8 -2.55 13.27 8.53
N LEU A 9 -2.84 14.41 7.91
CA LEU A 9 -4.01 15.19 8.30
C LEU A 9 -5.27 14.42 7.96
N PRO A 10 -6.23 14.31 8.91
CA PRO A 10 -7.53 13.71 8.60
C PRO A 10 -8.23 14.48 7.50
N ASP A 11 -8.94 13.76 6.64
CA ASP A 11 -9.75 14.31 5.56
C ASP A 11 -8.96 15.06 4.48
N VAL A 12 -7.64 14.86 4.43
CA VAL A 12 -6.79 15.42 3.37
C VAL A 12 -6.29 14.27 2.49
N PRO A 13 -6.47 14.34 1.17
CA PRO A 13 -6.01 13.27 0.29
C PRO A 13 -4.50 13.06 0.35
N VAL A 14 -4.09 11.80 0.29
CA VAL A 14 -2.70 11.39 0.33
C VAL A 14 -2.40 10.54 -0.91
N HIS A 15 -1.31 10.86 -1.60
CA HIS A 15 -0.82 10.05 -2.70
C HIS A 15 0.27 9.13 -2.15
N VAL A 16 0.04 7.82 -2.23
CA VAL A 16 0.94 6.79 -1.73
C VAL A 16 1.62 6.11 -2.91
N VAL A 17 2.94 5.95 -2.82
CA VAL A 17 3.73 5.22 -3.82
C VAL A 17 4.56 4.16 -3.11
N GLN A 18 4.56 2.94 -3.63
CA GLN A 18 5.38 1.87 -3.11
C GLN A 18 6.03 1.11 -4.26
N ARG A 19 7.34 0.84 -4.12
CA ARG A 19 8.13 0.22 -5.20
C ARG A 19 8.68 -1.12 -4.78
N GLY A 20 8.86 -2.01 -5.75
CA GLY A 20 9.49 -3.30 -5.53
C GLY A 20 10.98 -3.16 -5.23
N HIS A 21 11.46 -4.06 -4.36
CA HIS A 21 12.87 -4.11 -3.99
C HIS A 21 13.73 -4.42 -5.21
N SER A 22 14.82 -3.68 -5.39
CA SER A 22 15.75 -3.85 -6.51
C SER A 22 15.06 -3.80 -7.88
N GLN A 23 13.99 -3.03 -8.00
CA GLN A 23 13.21 -2.89 -9.21
C GLN A 23 12.59 -4.21 -9.71
N GLU A 24 12.44 -5.17 -8.82
CA GLU A 24 11.81 -6.44 -9.15
C GLU A 24 10.30 -6.31 -9.19
N ALA A 25 9.65 -7.23 -9.90
CA ALA A 25 8.20 -7.27 -10.01
C ALA A 25 7.56 -7.54 -8.66
N VAL A 26 6.42 -6.89 -8.41
CA VAL A 26 5.60 -7.15 -7.23
C VAL A 26 4.28 -7.80 -7.60
N PHE A 27 3.99 -7.89 -8.89
CA PHE A 27 2.86 -8.63 -9.45
C PHE A 27 3.39 -9.48 -10.60
N TYR A 28 3.02 -10.74 -10.62
CA TYR A 28 3.47 -11.68 -11.66
C TYR A 28 2.34 -12.16 -12.55
N GLU A 29 1.13 -12.21 -12.03
CA GLU A 29 -0.02 -12.70 -12.76
C GLU A 29 -1.30 -12.01 -12.29
N GLU A 30 -2.39 -12.21 -13.02
CA GLU A 30 -3.65 -11.55 -12.73
C GLU A 30 -4.15 -11.82 -11.30
N ALA A 31 -3.96 -13.05 -10.82
CA ALA A 31 -4.37 -13.41 -9.46
C ALA A 31 -3.69 -12.53 -8.39
N ASP A 32 -2.45 -12.10 -8.64
CA ASP A 32 -1.72 -11.25 -7.71
C ASP A 32 -2.37 -9.86 -7.61
N TYR A 33 -2.78 -9.30 -8.74
CA TYR A 33 -3.46 -8.00 -8.75
C TYR A 33 -4.79 -8.10 -8.01
N ARG A 34 -5.54 -9.17 -8.23
CA ARG A 34 -6.83 -9.37 -7.54
C ARG A 34 -6.65 -9.52 -6.05
N ALA A 35 -5.64 -10.29 -5.63
CA ALA A 35 -5.35 -10.47 -4.21
C ALA A 35 -5.03 -9.12 -3.55
N TYR A 36 -4.19 -8.32 -4.20
CA TYR A 36 -3.85 -7.01 -3.67
C TYR A 36 -5.09 -6.12 -3.54
N LEU A 37 -5.92 -6.07 -4.58
CA LEU A 37 -7.13 -5.25 -4.57
C LEU A 37 -8.12 -5.68 -3.50
N ASP A 38 -8.25 -6.98 -3.26
CA ASP A 38 -9.13 -7.48 -2.22
C ASP A 38 -8.65 -7.00 -0.84
N TRP A 39 -7.36 -7.07 -0.58
CA TRP A 39 -6.81 -6.59 0.68
C TRP A 39 -6.81 -5.07 0.78
N LEU A 40 -6.65 -4.37 -0.33
CA LEU A 40 -6.79 -2.91 -0.34
C LEU A 40 -8.21 -2.51 0.05
N GLU A 41 -9.22 -3.17 -0.52
CA GLU A 41 -10.62 -2.90 -0.19
C GLU A 41 -10.91 -3.19 1.28
N GLU A 42 -10.47 -4.35 1.79
CA GLU A 42 -10.64 -4.68 3.19
C GLU A 42 -9.97 -3.67 4.11
N ALA A 43 -8.74 -3.29 3.79
CA ALA A 43 -7.98 -2.36 4.61
C ALA A 43 -8.60 -0.96 4.60
N ALA A 44 -9.04 -0.51 3.44
CA ALA A 44 -9.67 0.80 3.30
C ALA A 44 -10.94 0.89 4.13
N GLU A 45 -11.75 -0.16 4.09
CA GLU A 45 -12.97 -0.24 4.87
C GLU A 45 -12.67 -0.32 6.36
N ARG A 46 -11.71 -1.16 6.75
CA ARG A 46 -11.36 -1.39 8.15
C ARG A 46 -10.80 -0.13 8.83
N TYR A 47 -10.00 0.64 8.13
CA TYR A 47 -9.33 1.82 8.69
C TYR A 47 -9.94 3.13 8.20
N ASP A 48 -11.09 3.04 7.57
CA ASP A 48 -11.87 4.20 7.14
C ASP A 48 -11.04 5.17 6.27
N CYS A 49 -10.45 4.62 5.23
CA CYS A 49 -9.76 5.38 4.21
C CYS A 49 -10.58 5.33 2.92
N ALA A 50 -10.89 6.50 2.36
CA ALA A 50 -11.61 6.56 1.09
C ALA A 50 -10.59 6.49 -0.05
N VAL A 51 -10.55 5.35 -0.75
CA VAL A 51 -9.67 5.17 -1.89
C VAL A 51 -10.33 5.76 -3.12
N HIS A 52 -9.72 6.79 -3.70
CA HIS A 52 -10.27 7.50 -4.87
C HIS A 52 -9.79 6.90 -6.18
N SER A 53 -8.54 6.46 -6.23
CA SER A 53 -7.96 5.85 -7.42
C SER A 53 -6.73 5.05 -7.04
N TYR A 54 -6.34 4.16 -7.92
CA TYR A 54 -5.11 3.39 -7.76
C TYR A 54 -4.57 3.02 -9.14
N VAL A 55 -3.25 2.79 -9.19
CA VAL A 55 -2.60 2.22 -10.37
C VAL A 55 -1.67 1.13 -9.89
N LEU A 56 -1.89 -0.09 -10.35
CA LEU A 56 -1.06 -1.23 -10.01
C LEU A 56 -0.19 -1.57 -11.21
N MET A 57 1.09 -1.25 -11.11
CA MET A 57 2.05 -1.55 -12.16
C MET A 57 2.95 -2.69 -11.72
N THR A 58 3.58 -3.36 -12.67
CA THR A 58 4.37 -4.56 -12.38
C THR A 58 5.38 -4.36 -11.25
N LYS A 59 6.01 -3.19 -11.18
CA LYS A 59 7.09 -2.92 -10.23
C LYS A 59 6.75 -1.91 -9.15
N HIS A 60 5.59 -1.27 -9.22
CA HIS A 60 5.20 -0.28 -8.21
C HIS A 60 3.70 -0.03 -8.24
N ILE A 61 3.22 0.58 -7.17
CA ILE A 61 1.81 0.91 -7.02
C ILE A 61 1.65 2.37 -6.63
N HIS A 62 0.51 2.94 -7.03
CA HIS A 62 0.08 4.27 -6.64
C HIS A 62 -1.33 4.18 -6.09
N ILE A 63 -1.57 4.82 -4.96
CA ILE A 63 -2.91 4.86 -4.34
C ILE A 63 -3.19 6.30 -3.94
N LEU A 64 -4.36 6.81 -4.31
CA LEU A 64 -4.84 8.10 -3.84
C LEU A 64 -5.97 7.83 -2.87
N ALA A 65 -5.80 8.21 -1.61
CA ALA A 65 -6.77 7.93 -0.56
C ALA A 65 -6.86 9.08 0.43
N THR A 66 -8.03 9.22 1.03
CA THR A 66 -8.27 10.20 2.09
C THR A 66 -8.57 9.46 3.39
N PRO A 67 -7.69 9.57 4.39
CA PRO A 67 -7.96 8.94 5.69
C PRO A 67 -8.90 9.78 6.53
N SER A 68 -9.71 9.13 7.36
CA SER A 68 -10.53 9.83 8.35
C SER A 68 -9.80 10.05 9.67
N ALA A 69 -8.76 9.25 9.92
CA ALA A 69 -7.93 9.36 11.12
C ALA A 69 -6.47 9.56 10.74
N ARG A 70 -5.69 10.16 11.64
CA ARG A 70 -4.29 10.52 11.38
C ARG A 70 -3.42 9.32 11.03
N ASP A 71 -3.71 8.14 11.57
CA ASP A 71 -2.93 6.92 11.34
C ASP A 71 -3.58 5.97 10.33
N GLY A 72 -4.67 6.40 9.68
CA GLY A 72 -5.43 5.53 8.78
C GLY A 72 -4.60 4.97 7.62
N VAL A 73 -3.84 5.83 6.95
CA VAL A 73 -3.01 5.40 5.81
C VAL A 73 -1.93 4.42 6.27
N SER A 74 -1.26 4.72 7.39
CA SER A 74 -0.22 3.83 7.92
C SER A 74 -0.77 2.46 8.26
N ARG A 75 -1.94 2.41 8.90
CA ARG A 75 -2.59 1.14 9.25
C ARG A 75 -3.05 0.38 8.01
N MET A 76 -3.62 1.09 7.05
CA MET A 76 -4.04 0.49 5.78
C MET A 76 -2.87 -0.17 5.06
N MET A 77 -1.76 0.55 4.90
CA MET A 77 -0.60 0.02 4.20
C MET A 77 0.06 -1.14 4.97
N GLN A 78 0.07 -1.08 6.29
CA GLN A 78 0.60 -2.17 7.11
C GLN A 78 -0.28 -3.43 6.99
N TYR A 79 -1.58 -3.27 7.02
CA TYR A 79 -2.53 -4.37 6.85
C TYR A 79 -2.30 -5.10 5.52
N ILE A 80 -2.22 -4.33 4.44
CA ILE A 80 -1.99 -4.90 3.11
C ILE A 80 -0.64 -5.63 3.06
N GLY A 81 0.41 -4.98 3.55
CA GLY A 81 1.76 -5.54 3.49
C GLY A 81 1.91 -6.86 4.25
N ARG A 82 1.30 -6.96 5.42
CA ARG A 82 1.35 -8.17 6.24
C ARG A 82 0.67 -9.37 5.58
N ARG A 83 -0.20 -9.13 4.62
CA ARG A 83 -0.94 -10.16 3.89
C ARG A 83 -0.37 -10.42 2.51
N TYR A 84 -0.07 -9.36 1.80
CA TYR A 84 0.40 -9.48 0.42
C TYR A 84 1.81 -10.06 0.32
N VAL A 85 2.74 -9.65 1.19
CA VAL A 85 4.13 -10.14 1.13
C VAL A 85 4.21 -11.65 1.34
N PRO A 86 3.57 -12.23 2.39
CA PRO A 86 3.57 -13.69 2.52
C PRO A 86 2.88 -14.39 1.36
N TYR A 87 1.81 -13.81 0.83
CA TYR A 87 1.10 -14.38 -0.31
C TYR A 87 2.04 -14.50 -1.53
N ILE A 88 2.78 -13.45 -1.87
CA ILE A 88 3.70 -13.46 -3.00
C ILE A 88 4.84 -14.45 -2.76
N ASN A 89 5.42 -14.45 -1.57
CA ASN A 89 6.52 -15.35 -1.25
C ASN A 89 6.09 -16.81 -1.34
N ASP A 90 4.90 -17.14 -0.83
CA ASP A 90 4.38 -18.50 -0.90
C ASP A 90 4.00 -18.90 -2.32
N THR A 91 3.34 -18.01 -3.05
CA THR A 91 2.79 -18.31 -4.37
C THR A 91 3.91 -18.49 -5.40
N HIS A 92 4.94 -17.67 -5.34
CA HIS A 92 6.00 -17.63 -6.33
C HIS A 92 7.35 -18.17 -5.86
N GLY A 93 7.37 -18.81 -4.69
CA GLY A 93 8.57 -19.45 -4.16
C GLY A 93 9.69 -18.50 -3.82
N SER A 94 9.39 -17.26 -3.50
CA SER A 94 10.39 -16.28 -3.11
C SER A 94 10.43 -16.11 -1.60
N SER A 95 11.38 -15.32 -1.13
CA SER A 95 11.53 -15.05 0.31
C SER A 95 12.10 -13.65 0.51
N GLY A 96 11.95 -13.14 1.74
CA GLY A 96 12.54 -11.86 2.09
C GLY A 96 11.70 -10.67 1.71
N THR A 97 12.38 -9.56 1.44
CA THR A 97 11.77 -8.25 1.24
C THR A 97 11.15 -8.12 -0.15
N LEU A 98 9.87 -7.78 -0.19
CA LEU A 98 9.19 -7.48 -1.44
C LEU A 98 9.31 -6.00 -1.81
N TRP A 99 9.19 -5.12 -0.83
CA TRP A 99 9.17 -3.68 -1.05
C TRP A 99 10.52 -3.02 -0.79
N GLU A 100 10.82 -1.99 -1.57
CA GLU A 100 12.02 -1.18 -1.36
C GLU A 100 11.74 -0.14 -0.28
N GLY A 101 12.03 -0.49 0.97
CA GLY A 101 11.78 0.38 2.11
C GLY A 101 10.31 0.63 2.36
N ARG A 102 10.02 1.74 3.05
CA ARG A 102 8.65 2.15 3.33
C ARG A 102 8.03 2.84 2.13
N TYR A 103 6.70 2.81 2.06
CA TYR A 103 6.00 3.58 1.05
C TYR A 103 6.31 5.08 1.21
N LYS A 104 6.20 5.81 0.12
CA LYS A 104 6.32 7.27 0.10
C LYS A 104 4.93 7.85 0.01
N ALA A 105 4.70 8.95 0.71
CA ALA A 105 3.39 9.57 0.73
C ALA A 105 3.51 11.09 0.68
N SER A 106 2.59 11.71 -0.04
CA SER A 106 2.52 13.17 -0.17
C SER A 106 1.10 13.63 0.02
N LEU A 107 0.91 14.69 0.79
CA LEU A 107 -0.39 15.31 0.93
C LEU A 107 -0.74 16.04 -0.37
N ILE A 108 -1.98 15.90 -0.81
CA ILE A 108 -2.48 16.62 -1.98
C ILE A 108 -3.16 17.88 -1.48
N GLN A 109 -2.69 19.02 -1.97
CA GLN A 109 -3.24 20.33 -1.60
C GLN A 109 -4.00 20.91 -2.78
N GLU A 110 -5.12 21.52 -2.48
CA GLU A 110 -5.86 22.28 -3.48
C GLU A 110 -5.23 23.65 -3.59
N GLU A 111 -5.14 24.14 -4.81
CA GLU A 111 -4.68 25.50 -5.06
C GLU A 111 -5.88 26.46 -5.12
#